data_e390be4e53136dc2388810e6a2221c4c
#
_entry.id   e390be4e53136dc2388810e6a2221c4c
#
_cell.length_a   1.000
_cell.length_b   1.000
_cell.length_c   1.000
_cell.angle_alpha   90.00
_cell.angle_beta   90.00
_cell.angle_gamma   90.00
#
_symmetry.space_group_name_H-M   'P 1'
#
loop_
_entity.id
_entity.type
_entity.pdbx_description
1 polymer ?
#
loop_
_entity_poly.entity_id
_entity_poly.type
_entity_poly.pdbx_seq_one_letter_code
_entity_poly.pdbx_strand_id
1 'polypeptide(L)'
;VAALPLLAVAATACGYGSESTDDGAKKANVSSGEKKLSADTVKIGYFPNLTHATALVGIQEGTIQKELGGTKVESTTFNAGPSEIEALNAGSIDIGFIGPSPAINAYVKSQGKGLRIVAGSASGGVKLVVNPDKIKTLDDLKGKRIATPQIGNTQDVAFLNWISEKGWKVDPQSGKGDVSIVRSDNKVTPDAYKSGSLDGAWVPEPTASKLVSEGAKVLLDEKDLWPDKKFVITHIIVSQKFLDQHPDVVEAVIKGSVSTNK
;
A
#
# COMPACT_ATOMS: atom_id res chain seq x y z
N VAL A 1 29.60 -53.35 49.52
CA VAL A 1 29.59 -52.31 50.56
C VAL A 1 28.61 -51.27 50.07
N ALA A 2 27.39 -51.34 50.42
CA ALA A 2 26.51 -50.78 51.41
C ALA A 2 26.55 -49.22 51.46
N ALA A 3 25.45 -48.57 51.24
CA ALA A 3 24.48 -47.99 52.20
C ALA A 3 23.56 -47.00 51.51
N LEU A 4 22.41 -47.20 51.68
CA LEU A 4 21.08 -46.72 52.11
C LEU A 4 20.85 -45.19 52.35
N PRO A 5 19.54 -44.81 52.41
CA PRO A 5 18.99 -43.52 52.01
C PRO A 5 18.65 -42.62 53.21
N LEU A 6 18.32 -41.36 52.94
CA LEU A 6 17.69 -40.48 53.96
C LEU A 6 16.37 -39.90 53.45
N LEU A 7 15.29 -40.28 54.14
CA LEU A 7 13.98 -39.65 54.18
C LEU A 7 14.10 -38.26 54.85
N ALA A 8 13.35 -37.29 54.33
CA ALA A 8 13.00 -36.11 55.11
C ALA A 8 11.49 -35.85 55.07
N VAL A 9 10.98 -35.68 56.22
CA VAL A 9 9.60 -35.71 56.69
C VAL A 9 8.88 -34.37 56.37
N ALA A 10 7.60 -34.50 56.06
CA ALA A 10 6.64 -33.41 55.96
C ALA A 10 6.30 -32.85 57.36
N ALA A 11 6.19 -31.54 57.44
CA ALA A 11 5.57 -30.87 58.58
C ALA A 11 4.35 -30.07 58.08
N THR A 12 3.17 -30.58 58.46
CA THR A 12 1.89 -29.87 58.38
C THR A 12 1.76 -29.03 59.67
N ALA A 13 1.48 -27.74 59.48
CA ALA A 13 1.03 -26.87 60.54
C ALA A 13 -0.33 -26.27 60.19
N CYS A 14 -1.36 -26.75 60.90
CA CYS A 14 -2.67 -26.12 61.00
C CYS A 14 -2.59 -24.95 61.98
N GLY A 15 -2.96 -23.76 61.57
CA GLY A 15 -3.20 -22.60 62.38
C GLY A 15 -4.63 -22.10 62.20
N TYR A 16 -5.41 -22.16 63.26
CA TYR A 16 -6.82 -21.79 63.37
C TYR A 16 -6.96 -20.32 63.81
N GLY A 17 -7.86 -19.55 63.08
CA GLY A 17 -8.62 -18.45 63.77
C GLY A 17 -8.24 -17.02 63.35
N SER A 18 -9.09 -16.34 62.62
CA SER A 18 -10.06 -15.34 63.08
C SER A 18 -10.66 -14.60 61.87
N GLU A 19 -11.98 -14.42 61.90
CA GLU A 19 -12.78 -13.64 60.93
C GLU A 19 -12.38 -12.16 60.97
N SER A 20 -12.19 -11.57 59.81
CA SER A 20 -12.50 -10.17 59.59
C SER A 20 -12.96 -10.01 58.13
N THR A 21 -14.19 -9.59 58.02
CA THR A 21 -14.85 -9.15 56.82
C THR A 21 -14.08 -7.97 56.20
N ASP A 22 -13.59 -8.14 54.97
CA ASP A 22 -13.29 -7.01 54.12
C ASP A 22 -13.54 -7.40 52.66
N ASP A 23 -14.40 -6.61 52.01
CA ASP A 23 -14.77 -6.70 50.59
C ASP A 23 -13.56 -6.44 49.70
N GLY A 24 -12.79 -7.46 49.41
CA GLY A 24 -11.68 -7.43 48.48
C GLY A 24 -12.10 -7.92 47.10
N ALA A 25 -12.44 -7.01 46.24
CA ALA A 25 -12.61 -7.30 44.81
C ALA A 25 -11.44 -8.13 44.30
N LYS A 26 -11.72 -9.37 43.90
CA LYS A 26 -10.78 -10.21 43.14
C LYS A 26 -10.42 -9.48 41.88
N LYS A 27 -9.25 -8.85 41.85
CA LYS A 27 -8.59 -8.49 40.60
C LYS A 27 -8.40 -9.80 39.82
N ALA A 28 -9.27 -10.01 38.84
CA ALA A 28 -9.00 -10.98 37.80
C ALA A 28 -7.68 -10.59 37.18
N ASN A 29 -6.64 -11.40 37.33
CA ASN A 29 -5.45 -11.37 36.53
C ASN A 29 -5.94 -11.72 35.11
N VAL A 30 -6.31 -10.71 34.32
CA VAL A 30 -6.42 -10.84 32.89
C VAL A 30 -4.97 -10.96 32.41
N SER A 31 -4.49 -12.19 32.34
CA SER A 31 -3.38 -12.54 31.50
C SER A 31 -3.78 -12.06 30.11
N SER A 32 -3.27 -10.92 29.69
CA SER A 32 -3.28 -10.49 28.29
C SER A 32 -2.33 -11.42 27.53
N GLY A 33 -2.75 -12.67 27.32
CA GLY A 33 -2.14 -13.53 26.34
C GLY A 33 -2.31 -12.83 25.01
N GLU A 34 -1.24 -12.24 24.48
CA GLU A 34 -1.21 -11.77 23.11
C GLU A 34 -1.71 -12.91 22.24
N LYS A 35 -2.85 -12.73 21.60
CA LYS A 35 -3.42 -13.75 20.73
C LYS A 35 -2.44 -13.95 19.58
N LYS A 36 -1.73 -15.08 19.60
CA LYS A 36 -0.81 -15.43 18.51
C LYS A 36 -1.63 -15.58 17.24
N LEU A 37 -1.32 -14.77 16.22
CA LEU A 37 -1.92 -14.86 14.90
C LEU A 37 -1.42 -16.09 14.15
N SER A 38 -2.12 -16.47 13.10
CA SER A 38 -1.89 -17.73 12.37
C SER A 38 -0.60 -17.75 11.51
N ALA A 39 0.06 -16.60 11.28
CA ALA A 39 1.35 -16.53 10.60
C ALA A 39 2.42 -15.89 11.49
N ASP A 40 3.67 -16.35 11.36
CA ASP A 40 4.83 -15.77 12.04
C ASP A 40 5.36 -14.51 11.34
N THR A 41 5.09 -14.36 10.03
CA THR A 41 5.53 -13.23 9.20
C THR A 41 4.47 -12.87 8.18
N VAL A 42 4.31 -11.58 7.89
CA VAL A 42 3.54 -11.04 6.77
C VAL A 42 4.42 -10.15 5.92
N LYS A 43 4.43 -10.39 4.61
CA LYS A 43 5.23 -9.63 3.63
C LYS A 43 4.35 -8.61 2.93
N ILE A 44 4.67 -7.32 3.10
CA ILE A 44 3.85 -6.20 2.62
C ILE A 44 4.58 -5.44 1.51
N GLY A 45 3.92 -5.30 0.35
CA GLY A 45 4.36 -4.45 -0.76
C GLY A 45 3.73 -3.06 -0.70
N TYR A 46 4.48 -2.03 -1.12
CA TYR A 46 3.95 -0.68 -1.28
C TYR A 46 4.87 0.19 -2.14
N PHE A 47 4.42 1.42 -2.51
CA PHE A 47 5.26 2.37 -3.25
C PHE A 47 5.77 3.49 -2.34
N PRO A 48 7.02 3.96 -2.54
CA PRO A 48 7.60 5.04 -1.73
C PRO A 48 7.11 6.42 -2.21
N ASN A 49 5.79 6.64 -2.17
CA ASN A 49 5.15 7.90 -2.54
C ASN A 49 3.92 8.19 -1.66
N LEU A 50 3.41 9.43 -1.67
CA LEU A 50 2.38 9.88 -0.73
C LEU A 50 1.00 9.27 -0.95
N THR A 51 0.71 8.68 -2.11
CA THR A 51 -0.54 7.92 -2.28
C THR A 51 -0.53 6.62 -1.47
N HIS A 52 0.63 6.20 -0.96
CA HIS A 52 0.83 5.06 -0.07
C HIS A 52 1.15 5.49 1.38
N ALA A 53 0.76 6.71 1.78
CA ALA A 53 1.07 7.26 3.11
C ALA A 53 0.67 6.33 4.26
N THR A 54 -0.47 5.66 4.17
CA THR A 54 -0.93 4.69 5.17
C THR A 54 0.09 3.57 5.38
N ALA A 55 0.64 2.98 4.31
CA ALA A 55 1.68 1.96 4.42
C ALA A 55 2.99 2.53 4.96
N LEU A 56 3.43 3.69 4.41
CA LEU A 56 4.66 4.35 4.82
C LEU A 56 4.67 4.67 6.31
N VAL A 57 3.63 5.37 6.79
CA VAL A 57 3.50 5.78 8.19
C VAL A 57 3.22 4.56 9.08
N GLY A 58 2.29 3.69 8.67
CA GLY A 58 1.88 2.54 9.46
C GLY A 58 2.99 1.52 9.72
N ILE A 59 3.92 1.36 8.76
CA ILE A 59 5.10 0.52 8.94
C ILE A 59 6.16 1.27 9.75
N GLN A 60 6.44 2.54 9.45
CA GLN A 60 7.48 3.34 10.09
C GLN A 60 7.17 3.58 11.58
N GLU A 61 5.93 3.96 11.91
CA GLU A 61 5.48 4.23 13.28
C GLU A 61 5.08 2.95 14.04
N GLY A 62 5.08 1.80 13.35
CA GLY A 62 4.76 0.51 13.96
C GLY A 62 3.27 0.32 14.29
N THR A 63 2.35 1.15 13.77
CA THR A 63 0.91 1.00 14.03
C THR A 63 0.36 -0.30 13.43
N ILE A 64 0.85 -0.73 12.27
CA ILE A 64 0.53 -2.03 11.67
C ILE A 64 1.14 -3.16 12.51
N GLN A 65 2.42 -3.05 12.91
CA GLN A 65 3.09 -4.06 13.73
C GLN A 65 2.39 -4.25 15.10
N LYS A 66 1.87 -3.16 15.67
CA LYS A 66 1.15 -3.21 16.97
C LYS A 66 -0.08 -4.12 16.92
N GLU A 67 -0.87 -4.04 15.83
CA GLU A 67 -2.06 -4.88 15.66
C GLU A 67 -1.70 -6.34 15.30
N LEU A 68 -0.53 -6.56 14.71
CA LEU A 68 0.00 -7.88 14.38
C LEU A 68 0.63 -8.61 15.57
N GLY A 69 0.92 -7.90 16.66
CA GLY A 69 1.55 -8.51 17.85
C GLY A 69 2.85 -9.20 17.50
N GLY A 70 2.92 -10.52 17.70
CA GLY A 70 4.10 -11.34 17.44
C GLY A 70 4.38 -11.65 15.96
N THR A 71 3.45 -11.41 15.04
CA THR A 71 3.66 -11.58 13.60
C THR A 71 4.55 -10.47 13.04
N LYS A 72 5.70 -10.83 12.44
CA LYS A 72 6.67 -9.85 11.94
C LYS A 72 6.22 -9.25 10.61
N VAL A 73 6.42 -7.94 10.43
CA VAL A 73 6.27 -7.26 9.14
C VAL A 73 7.59 -7.30 8.39
N GLU A 74 7.58 -7.85 7.19
CA GLU A 74 8.62 -7.67 6.18
C GLU A 74 8.05 -6.79 5.07
N SER A 75 8.78 -5.76 4.64
CA SER A 75 8.27 -4.83 3.64
C SER A 75 9.18 -4.71 2.44
N THR A 76 8.57 -4.56 1.25
CA THR A 76 9.28 -4.36 -0.02
C THR A 76 8.64 -3.21 -0.78
N THR A 77 9.48 -2.34 -1.36
CA THR A 77 9.01 -1.20 -2.14
C THR A 77 9.09 -1.47 -3.64
N PHE A 78 8.08 -0.98 -4.37
CA PHE A 78 7.98 -1.08 -5.82
C PHE A 78 7.82 0.32 -6.45
N ASN A 79 8.23 0.48 -7.72
CA ASN A 79 7.97 1.72 -8.44
C ASN A 79 6.49 1.87 -8.82
N ALA A 80 5.86 0.78 -9.26
CA ALA A 80 4.48 0.78 -9.75
C ALA A 80 3.83 -0.62 -9.67
N GLY A 81 2.51 -0.67 -9.88
CA GLY A 81 1.67 -1.83 -9.63
C GLY A 81 2.00 -3.11 -10.40
N PRO A 82 2.32 -3.09 -11.70
CA PRO A 82 2.61 -4.32 -12.43
C PRO A 82 3.74 -5.14 -11.79
N SER A 83 4.84 -4.50 -11.38
CA SER A 83 5.94 -5.20 -10.70
C SER A 83 5.56 -5.73 -9.31
N GLU A 84 4.67 -5.04 -8.59
CA GLU A 84 4.13 -5.52 -7.31
C GLU A 84 3.22 -6.74 -7.51
N ILE A 85 2.39 -6.76 -8.56
CA ILE A 85 1.56 -7.93 -8.92
C ILE A 85 2.41 -9.15 -9.27
N GLU A 86 3.54 -8.96 -9.97
CA GLU A 86 4.49 -10.05 -10.22
C GLU A 86 5.04 -10.63 -8.90
N ALA A 87 5.40 -9.78 -7.96
CA ALA A 87 5.87 -10.21 -6.64
C ALA A 87 4.77 -10.92 -5.82
N LEU A 88 3.51 -10.46 -5.89
CA LEU A 88 2.37 -11.10 -5.24
C LEU A 88 2.14 -12.52 -5.83
N ASN A 89 2.15 -12.62 -7.16
CA ASN A 89 1.95 -13.89 -7.85
C ASN A 89 3.09 -14.89 -7.58
N ALA A 90 4.31 -14.40 -7.40
CA ALA A 90 5.47 -15.20 -7.05
C ALA A 90 5.52 -15.60 -5.55
N GLY A 91 4.61 -15.06 -4.70
CA GLY A 91 4.65 -15.27 -3.24
C GLY A 91 5.79 -14.54 -2.54
N SER A 92 6.39 -13.54 -3.20
CA SER A 92 7.41 -12.67 -2.61
C SER A 92 6.81 -11.64 -1.66
N ILE A 93 5.51 -11.30 -1.84
CA ILE A 93 4.69 -10.55 -0.91
C ILE A 93 3.34 -11.26 -0.73
N ASP A 94 2.68 -11.01 0.40
CA ASP A 94 1.39 -11.58 0.78
C ASP A 94 0.26 -10.55 0.63
N ILE A 95 0.55 -9.31 1.01
CA ILE A 95 -0.35 -8.16 1.00
C ILE A 95 0.33 -7.02 0.22
N GLY A 96 -0.45 -6.25 -0.53
CA GLY A 96 0.06 -5.10 -1.27
C GLY A 96 -0.80 -3.86 -1.08
N PHE A 97 -0.18 -2.69 -1.05
CA PHE A 97 -0.84 -1.41 -1.21
C PHE A 97 -0.62 -0.97 -2.65
N ILE A 98 -1.68 -0.88 -3.44
CA ILE A 98 -1.58 -0.80 -4.91
C ILE A 98 -2.69 0.04 -5.52
N GLY A 99 -2.44 0.58 -6.70
CA GLY A 99 -3.46 1.27 -7.48
C GLY A 99 -4.53 0.33 -8.05
N PRO A 100 -5.73 0.86 -8.38
CA PRO A 100 -6.86 0.04 -8.84
C PRO A 100 -6.60 -0.66 -10.16
N SER A 101 -5.98 -0.01 -11.14
CA SER A 101 -5.82 -0.59 -12.49
C SER A 101 -4.99 -1.88 -12.49
N PRO A 102 -3.79 -1.95 -11.88
CA PRO A 102 -3.05 -3.20 -11.78
C PRO A 102 -3.77 -4.26 -10.95
N ALA A 103 -4.46 -3.88 -9.86
CA ALA A 103 -5.22 -4.82 -9.03
C ALA A 103 -6.37 -5.47 -9.80
N ILE A 104 -7.19 -4.66 -10.49
CA ILE A 104 -8.32 -5.14 -11.30
C ILE A 104 -7.83 -6.00 -12.46
N ASN A 105 -6.78 -5.56 -13.17
CA ASN A 105 -6.21 -6.33 -14.28
C ASN A 105 -5.68 -7.70 -13.82
N ALA A 106 -5.01 -7.77 -12.70
CA ALA A 106 -4.53 -9.03 -12.12
C ALA A 106 -5.69 -9.93 -11.68
N TYR A 107 -6.74 -9.36 -11.07
CA TYR A 107 -7.95 -10.10 -10.72
C TYR A 107 -8.61 -10.72 -11.95
N VAL A 108 -8.79 -9.95 -13.02
CA VAL A 108 -9.40 -10.43 -14.27
C VAL A 108 -8.53 -11.50 -14.93
N LYS A 109 -7.21 -11.27 -15.05
CA LYS A 109 -6.28 -12.25 -15.64
C LYS A 109 -6.23 -13.57 -14.87
N SER A 110 -6.37 -13.54 -13.57
CA SER A 110 -6.45 -14.73 -12.72
C SER A 110 -7.84 -15.37 -12.65
N GLN A 111 -8.80 -14.88 -13.46
CA GLN A 111 -10.20 -15.32 -13.42
C GLN A 111 -10.80 -15.22 -11.99
N GLY A 112 -10.44 -14.18 -11.26
CA GLY A 112 -10.90 -13.95 -9.90
C GLY A 112 -10.27 -14.83 -8.82
N LYS A 113 -9.19 -15.57 -9.13
CA LYS A 113 -8.59 -16.55 -8.21
C LYS A 113 -7.27 -16.09 -7.58
N GLY A 114 -6.65 -15.02 -8.09
CA GLY A 114 -5.28 -14.64 -7.69
C GLY A 114 -5.23 -13.78 -6.43
N LEU A 115 -6.18 -12.86 -6.28
CA LEU A 115 -6.17 -11.88 -5.20
C LEU A 115 -7.57 -11.40 -4.80
N ARG A 116 -7.63 -10.66 -3.68
CA ARG A 116 -8.79 -9.85 -3.27
C ARG A 116 -8.37 -8.44 -2.94
N ILE A 117 -9.24 -7.48 -3.27
CA ILE A 117 -9.20 -6.12 -2.73
C ILE A 117 -9.97 -6.16 -1.41
N VAL A 118 -9.32 -5.83 -0.31
CA VAL A 118 -9.90 -5.96 1.04
C VAL A 118 -10.19 -4.62 1.69
N ALA A 119 -9.55 -3.52 1.25
CA ALA A 119 -9.83 -2.17 1.73
C ALA A 119 -9.37 -1.10 0.72
N GLY A 120 -9.93 0.12 0.86
CA GLY A 120 -9.34 1.34 0.34
C GLY A 120 -8.34 1.92 1.35
N SER A 121 -7.31 2.62 0.88
CA SER A 121 -6.25 3.17 1.73
C SER A 121 -6.07 4.68 1.58
N ALA A 122 -6.04 5.20 0.36
CA ALA A 122 -5.82 6.61 0.09
C ALA A 122 -6.65 7.11 -1.10
N SER A 123 -6.90 8.42 -1.12
CA SER A 123 -7.60 9.11 -2.21
C SER A 123 -6.85 10.36 -2.63
N GLY A 124 -6.75 10.64 -3.94
CA GLY A 124 -6.08 11.80 -4.50
C GLY A 124 -4.55 11.68 -4.52
N GLY A 125 -3.86 12.81 -4.71
CA GLY A 125 -2.39 12.86 -4.71
C GLY A 125 -1.75 12.51 -6.05
N VAL A 126 -2.48 12.63 -7.17
CA VAL A 126 -1.96 12.44 -8.54
C VAL A 126 -2.27 13.69 -9.37
N LYS A 127 -1.32 14.13 -10.16
CA LYS A 127 -1.44 15.32 -11.01
C LYS A 127 -0.82 15.12 -12.37
N LEU A 128 -1.39 15.77 -13.37
CA LEU A 128 -0.72 16.05 -14.64
C LEU A 128 0.00 17.39 -14.50
N VAL A 129 1.32 17.34 -14.52
CA VAL A 129 2.18 18.51 -14.48
C VAL A 129 2.92 18.69 -15.80
N VAL A 130 3.09 19.92 -16.28
CA VAL A 130 3.59 20.19 -17.63
C VAL A 130 4.55 21.39 -17.64
N ASN A 131 5.36 21.46 -18.68
CA ASN A 131 6.14 22.64 -19.02
C ASN A 131 5.21 23.77 -19.48
N PRO A 132 5.09 24.90 -18.74
CA PRO A 132 4.14 25.96 -19.05
C PRO A 132 4.50 26.75 -20.32
N ASP A 133 5.74 26.68 -20.80
CA ASP A 133 6.16 27.33 -22.04
C ASP A 133 5.67 26.55 -23.28
N LYS A 134 5.43 25.24 -23.12
CA LYS A 134 5.04 24.35 -24.22
C LYS A 134 3.57 23.92 -24.19
N ILE A 135 2.96 23.93 -23.01
CA ILE A 135 1.60 23.40 -22.77
C ILE A 135 0.87 24.36 -21.85
N LYS A 136 -0.17 25.01 -22.35
CA LYS A 136 -1.01 25.95 -21.62
C LYS A 136 -2.42 25.41 -21.37
N THR A 137 -2.90 24.58 -22.28
CA THR A 137 -4.22 23.95 -22.25
C THR A 137 -4.09 22.44 -22.42
N LEU A 138 -5.17 21.71 -22.16
CA LEU A 138 -5.22 20.25 -22.36
C LEU A 138 -5.06 19.87 -23.84
N ASP A 139 -5.46 20.70 -24.78
CA ASP A 139 -5.34 20.44 -26.20
C ASP A 139 -3.90 20.57 -26.71
N ASP A 140 -3.06 21.34 -26.02
CA ASP A 140 -1.62 21.47 -26.32
C ASP A 140 -0.82 20.20 -26.04
N LEU A 141 -1.43 19.20 -25.40
CA LEU A 141 -0.80 17.89 -25.16
C LEU A 141 -0.53 17.11 -26.45
N LYS A 142 -1.23 17.41 -27.56
CA LYS A 142 -0.93 16.79 -28.87
C LYS A 142 0.51 17.03 -29.29
N GLY A 143 1.17 15.94 -29.72
CA GLY A 143 2.57 15.96 -30.12
C GLY A 143 3.57 16.08 -28.96
N LYS A 144 3.13 16.10 -27.71
CA LYS A 144 4.01 16.20 -26.52
C LYS A 144 4.37 14.85 -25.94
N ARG A 145 5.45 14.83 -25.18
CA ARG A 145 5.99 13.65 -24.49
C ARG A 145 5.61 13.75 -23.01
N ILE A 146 4.67 12.91 -22.59
CA ILE A 146 4.14 12.90 -21.23
C ILE A 146 4.54 11.60 -20.56
N ALA A 147 5.18 11.69 -19.39
CA ALA A 147 5.58 10.52 -18.63
C ALA A 147 4.42 9.92 -17.84
N THR A 148 4.43 8.59 -17.72
CA THR A 148 3.68 7.80 -16.74
C THR A 148 4.62 6.82 -16.06
N PRO A 149 4.37 6.35 -14.81
CA PRO A 149 5.36 5.57 -14.05
C PRO A 149 5.72 4.21 -14.66
N GLN A 150 4.76 3.51 -15.23
CA GLN A 150 4.96 2.19 -15.86
C GLN A 150 3.75 1.85 -16.73
N ILE A 151 3.96 1.06 -17.80
CA ILE A 151 2.87 0.55 -18.61
C ILE A 151 1.87 -0.26 -17.76
N GLY A 152 0.58 0.05 -17.90
CA GLY A 152 -0.49 -0.65 -17.18
C GLY A 152 -0.64 -0.27 -15.70
N ASN A 153 0.13 0.69 -15.19
CA ASN A 153 -0.15 1.24 -13.87
C ASN A 153 -1.36 2.18 -13.91
N THR A 154 -1.84 2.64 -12.75
CA THR A 154 -3.07 3.44 -12.66
C THR A 154 -2.99 4.73 -13.46
N GLN A 155 -1.87 5.47 -13.39
CA GLN A 155 -1.68 6.73 -14.14
C GLN A 155 -1.60 6.48 -15.65
N ASP A 156 -0.96 5.41 -16.09
CA ASP A 156 -0.87 5.05 -17.50
C ASP A 156 -2.26 4.72 -18.08
N VAL A 157 -3.04 3.91 -17.37
CA VAL A 157 -4.40 3.55 -17.78
C VAL A 157 -5.33 4.76 -17.75
N ALA A 158 -5.26 5.58 -16.70
CA ALA A 158 -6.07 6.79 -16.58
C ALA A 158 -5.78 7.77 -17.72
N PHE A 159 -4.51 7.98 -18.06
CA PHE A 159 -4.14 8.87 -19.16
C PHE A 159 -4.55 8.32 -20.53
N LEU A 160 -4.36 7.03 -20.78
CA LEU A 160 -4.83 6.38 -22.02
C LEU A 160 -6.35 6.50 -22.17
N ASN A 161 -7.10 6.29 -21.09
CA ASN A 161 -8.55 6.45 -21.10
C ASN A 161 -8.95 7.89 -21.40
N TRP A 162 -8.33 8.87 -20.72
CA TRP A 162 -8.58 10.29 -20.95
C TRP A 162 -8.29 10.72 -22.38
N ILE A 163 -7.18 10.24 -22.98
CA ILE A 163 -6.83 10.46 -24.39
C ILE A 163 -7.92 9.89 -25.31
N SER A 164 -8.39 8.67 -25.03
CA SER A 164 -9.45 8.02 -25.79
C SER A 164 -10.78 8.78 -25.73
N GLU A 165 -11.17 9.29 -24.55
CA GLU A 165 -12.37 10.12 -24.38
C GLU A 165 -12.32 11.44 -25.16
N LYS A 166 -11.12 11.97 -25.41
CA LYS A 166 -10.89 13.12 -26.29
C LYS A 166 -10.96 12.77 -27.79
N GLY A 167 -11.14 11.49 -28.13
CA GLY A 167 -11.12 11.00 -29.52
C GLY A 167 -9.71 10.96 -30.12
N TRP A 168 -8.67 11.08 -29.31
CA TRP A 168 -7.29 11.00 -29.74
C TRP A 168 -6.82 9.54 -29.75
N LYS A 169 -5.81 9.26 -30.56
CA LYS A 169 -5.30 7.89 -30.75
C LYS A 169 -3.88 7.76 -30.20
N VAL A 170 -3.68 6.80 -29.33
CA VAL A 170 -2.36 6.36 -28.83
C VAL A 170 -2.37 4.84 -28.80
N ASP A 171 -1.33 4.23 -29.34
CA ASP A 171 -1.11 2.79 -29.20
C ASP A 171 -0.74 2.48 -27.74
N PRO A 172 -1.51 1.66 -27.03
CA PRO A 172 -1.32 1.45 -25.60
C PRO A 172 -0.03 0.69 -25.25
N GLN A 173 0.55 -0.04 -26.19
CA GLN A 173 1.80 -0.78 -25.96
C GLN A 173 3.02 0.10 -26.17
N SER A 174 3.12 0.75 -27.33
CA SER A 174 4.27 1.59 -27.66
C SER A 174 4.20 3.00 -27.05
N GLY A 175 3.01 3.47 -26.66
CA GLY A 175 2.78 4.84 -26.19
C GLY A 175 2.83 5.88 -27.29
N LYS A 176 2.88 5.48 -28.58
CA LYS A 176 2.97 6.38 -29.73
C LYS A 176 1.59 6.74 -30.27
N GLY A 177 1.42 7.99 -30.72
CA GLY A 177 0.17 8.46 -31.30
C GLY A 177 0.05 9.98 -31.26
N ASP A 178 -1.17 10.48 -31.06
CA ASP A 178 -1.45 11.92 -30.93
C ASP A 178 -0.71 12.56 -29.73
N VAL A 179 -0.43 11.78 -28.70
CA VAL A 179 0.46 12.10 -27.59
C VAL A 179 1.50 10.98 -27.48
N SER A 180 2.72 11.31 -27.13
CA SER A 180 3.75 10.31 -26.84
C SER A 180 3.77 10.02 -25.35
N ILE A 181 3.35 8.82 -24.94
CA ILE A 181 3.43 8.37 -23.55
C ILE A 181 4.80 7.71 -23.33
N VAL A 182 5.57 8.28 -22.41
CA VAL A 182 6.89 7.79 -22.03
C VAL A 182 6.78 7.12 -20.66
N ARG A 183 6.98 5.80 -20.61
CA ARG A 183 6.97 5.07 -19.33
C ARG A 183 8.31 5.29 -18.64
N SER A 184 8.29 6.06 -17.58
CA SER A 184 9.47 6.55 -16.87
C SER A 184 9.29 6.37 -15.36
N ASP A 185 10.26 5.74 -14.73
CA ASP A 185 10.27 5.59 -13.27
C ASP A 185 10.16 6.96 -12.58
N ASN A 186 9.36 7.04 -11.52
CA ASN A 186 9.15 8.28 -10.77
C ASN A 186 10.45 8.91 -10.26
N LYS A 187 11.47 8.11 -9.99
CA LYS A 187 12.78 8.59 -9.52
C LYS A 187 13.56 9.36 -10.59
N VAL A 188 13.42 8.96 -11.87
CA VAL A 188 14.18 9.56 -12.99
C VAL A 188 13.36 10.59 -13.77
N THR A 189 12.05 10.61 -13.59
CA THR A 189 11.15 11.55 -14.29
C THR A 189 11.53 13.03 -14.10
N PRO A 190 11.93 13.51 -12.89
CA PRO A 190 12.36 14.89 -12.74
C PRO A 190 13.58 15.25 -13.57
N ASP A 191 14.59 14.39 -13.64
CA ASP A 191 15.80 14.63 -14.45
C ASP A 191 15.49 14.61 -15.94
N ALA A 192 14.62 13.70 -16.40
CA ALA A 192 14.15 13.66 -17.79
C ALA A 192 13.32 14.90 -18.17
N TYR A 193 12.52 15.43 -17.25
CA TYR A 193 11.81 16.70 -17.44
C TYR A 193 12.78 17.87 -17.51
N LYS A 194 13.71 17.98 -16.58
CA LYS A 194 14.72 19.06 -16.53
C LYS A 194 15.62 19.09 -17.76
N SER A 195 16.00 17.93 -18.29
CA SER A 195 16.78 17.83 -19.53
C SER A 195 16.00 18.17 -20.80
N GLY A 196 14.66 18.38 -20.70
CA GLY A 196 13.79 18.62 -21.83
C GLY A 196 13.43 17.35 -22.63
N SER A 197 13.75 16.16 -22.10
CA SER A 197 13.34 14.88 -22.69
C SER A 197 11.85 14.59 -22.52
N LEU A 198 11.21 15.24 -21.55
CA LEU A 198 9.78 15.20 -21.29
C LEU A 198 9.19 16.61 -21.34
N ASP A 199 7.94 16.70 -21.76
CA ASP A 199 7.19 17.96 -21.79
C ASP A 199 6.19 18.05 -20.62
N GLY A 200 5.96 16.93 -19.93
CA GLY A 200 5.12 16.82 -18.74
C GLY A 200 5.09 15.39 -18.19
N ALA A 201 4.34 15.22 -17.12
CA ALA A 201 4.19 13.91 -16.46
C ALA A 201 2.85 13.79 -15.74
N TRP A 202 2.22 12.62 -15.81
CA TRP A 202 1.07 12.23 -15.00
C TRP A 202 1.57 11.33 -13.87
N VAL A 203 1.80 11.92 -12.71
CA VAL A 203 2.59 11.29 -11.63
C VAL A 203 1.98 11.54 -10.25
N PRO A 204 2.29 10.65 -9.28
CA PRO A 204 1.88 10.83 -7.88
C PRO A 204 2.77 11.84 -7.15
N GLU A 205 2.27 12.30 -5.99
CA GLU A 205 3.09 13.01 -5.01
C GLU A 205 4.12 12.07 -4.34
N PRO A 206 5.34 12.54 -4.05
CA PRO A 206 5.85 13.90 -4.12
C PRO A 206 6.43 14.31 -5.49
N THR A 207 6.45 13.41 -6.48
CA THR A 207 7.05 13.69 -7.80
C THR A 207 6.38 14.89 -8.49
N ALA A 208 5.04 15.00 -8.39
CA ALA A 208 4.31 16.14 -8.95
C ALA A 208 4.77 17.47 -8.33
N SER A 209 4.82 17.55 -7.00
CA SER A 209 5.27 18.75 -6.29
C SER A 209 6.75 19.08 -6.57
N LYS A 210 7.60 18.05 -6.70
CA LYS A 210 9.00 18.26 -7.09
C LYS A 210 9.11 18.89 -8.48
N LEU A 211 8.38 18.38 -9.46
CA LEU A 211 8.35 18.97 -10.80
C LEU A 211 7.84 20.41 -10.79
N VAL A 212 6.83 20.72 -9.98
CA VAL A 212 6.33 22.09 -9.81
C VAL A 212 7.40 23.01 -9.22
N SER A 213 8.16 22.55 -8.23
CA SER A 213 9.27 23.32 -7.66
C SER A 213 10.40 23.58 -8.65
N GLU A 214 10.50 22.77 -9.70
CA GLU A 214 11.45 22.90 -10.80
C GLU A 214 10.89 23.64 -12.02
N GLY A 215 9.73 24.33 -11.87
CA GLY A 215 9.14 25.20 -12.89
C GLY A 215 8.00 24.59 -13.70
N ALA A 216 7.57 23.35 -13.42
CA ALA A 216 6.38 22.79 -14.02
C ALA A 216 5.10 23.43 -13.45
N LYS A 217 4.00 23.36 -14.18
CA LYS A 217 2.68 23.80 -13.77
C LYS A 217 1.72 22.62 -13.69
N VAL A 218 0.87 22.59 -12.66
CA VAL A 218 -0.27 21.67 -12.62
C VAL A 218 -1.25 22.06 -13.71
N LEU A 219 -1.46 21.15 -14.67
CA LEU A 219 -2.45 21.33 -15.74
C LEU A 219 -3.79 20.69 -15.33
N LEU A 220 -3.75 19.57 -14.59
CA LEU A 220 -4.91 18.84 -14.13
C LEU A 220 -4.61 18.15 -12.80
N ASP A 221 -5.49 18.28 -11.83
CA ASP A 221 -5.52 17.41 -10.66
C ASP A 221 -6.43 16.22 -10.99
N GLU A 222 -5.94 14.99 -10.89
CA GLU A 222 -6.69 13.78 -11.31
C GLU A 222 -8.04 13.65 -10.57
N LYS A 223 -8.14 14.13 -9.33
CA LYS A 223 -9.41 14.11 -8.59
C LYS A 223 -10.54 14.84 -9.32
N ASP A 224 -10.22 15.87 -10.13
CA ASP A 224 -11.22 16.67 -10.86
C ASP A 224 -11.89 15.87 -12.01
N LEU A 225 -11.35 14.70 -12.37
CA LEU A 225 -11.93 13.78 -13.35
C LEU A 225 -13.00 12.85 -12.75
N TRP A 226 -13.16 12.82 -11.42
CA TRP A 226 -14.00 11.86 -10.73
C TRP A 226 -15.21 12.51 -10.07
N PRO A 227 -16.35 11.80 -9.98
CA PRO A 227 -17.51 12.29 -9.25
C PRO A 227 -17.15 12.68 -7.81
N ASP A 228 -17.68 13.81 -7.35
CA ASP A 228 -17.43 14.38 -6.01
C ASP A 228 -15.93 14.56 -5.68
N LYS A 229 -15.06 14.57 -6.69
CA LYS A 229 -13.59 14.62 -6.56
C LYS A 229 -13.02 13.50 -5.70
N LYS A 230 -13.69 12.35 -5.68
CA LYS A 230 -13.31 11.18 -4.89
C LYS A 230 -12.90 10.03 -5.79
N PHE A 231 -11.70 9.55 -5.56
CA PHE A 231 -11.14 8.39 -6.23
C PHE A 231 -10.18 7.68 -5.30
N VAL A 232 -10.43 6.41 -5.02
CA VAL A 232 -9.52 5.60 -4.21
C VAL A 232 -8.34 5.19 -5.07
N ILE A 233 -7.25 5.92 -4.93
CA ILE A 233 -6.02 5.72 -5.71
C ILE A 233 -5.19 4.55 -5.20
N THR A 234 -5.32 4.20 -3.93
CA THR A 234 -4.59 3.08 -3.32
C THR A 234 -5.54 2.17 -2.56
N HIS A 235 -5.46 0.90 -2.88
CA HIS A 235 -6.21 -0.20 -2.27
C HIS A 235 -5.25 -1.12 -1.52
N ILE A 236 -5.77 -1.85 -0.55
CA ILE A 236 -5.08 -2.98 0.08
C ILE A 236 -5.56 -4.24 -0.62
N ILE A 237 -4.62 -4.99 -1.18
CA ILE A 237 -4.85 -6.29 -1.80
C ILE A 237 -4.15 -7.38 -1.00
N VAL A 238 -4.65 -8.59 -1.12
CA VAL A 238 -4.06 -9.80 -0.53
C VAL A 238 -4.11 -10.93 -1.53
N SER A 239 -3.07 -11.78 -1.58
CA SER A 239 -3.14 -13.00 -2.37
C SER A 239 -4.25 -13.91 -1.84
N GLN A 240 -5.01 -14.55 -2.74
CA GLN A 240 -6.10 -15.45 -2.32
C GLN A 240 -5.58 -16.54 -1.38
N LYS A 241 -4.42 -17.11 -1.69
CA LYS A 241 -3.79 -18.13 -0.87
C LYS A 241 -3.55 -17.66 0.57
N PHE A 242 -2.97 -16.48 0.74
CA PHE A 242 -2.68 -15.93 2.07
C PHE A 242 -3.97 -15.60 2.84
N LEU A 243 -4.98 -15.05 2.16
CA LEU A 243 -6.27 -14.77 2.77
C LEU A 243 -6.95 -16.04 3.29
N ASP A 244 -6.91 -17.12 2.52
CA ASP A 244 -7.54 -18.40 2.92
C ASP A 244 -6.83 -19.04 4.12
N GLN A 245 -5.52 -18.84 4.24
CA GLN A 245 -4.70 -19.45 5.30
C GLN A 245 -4.59 -18.57 6.56
N HIS A 246 -4.60 -17.23 6.40
CA HIS A 246 -4.27 -16.26 7.45
C HIS A 246 -5.23 -15.06 7.48
N PRO A 247 -6.57 -15.27 7.55
CA PRO A 247 -7.53 -14.18 7.54
C PRO A 247 -7.42 -13.26 8.76
N ASP A 248 -6.97 -13.78 9.90
CA ASP A 248 -6.71 -13.03 11.13
C ASP A 248 -5.54 -12.04 10.98
N VAL A 249 -4.50 -12.41 10.26
CA VAL A 249 -3.37 -11.54 9.94
C VAL A 249 -3.81 -10.41 9.00
N VAL A 250 -4.63 -10.73 7.98
CA VAL A 250 -5.21 -9.73 7.07
C VAL A 250 -6.07 -8.72 7.82
N GLU A 251 -6.92 -9.19 8.75
CA GLU A 251 -7.73 -8.32 9.61
C GLU A 251 -6.84 -7.39 10.46
N ALA A 252 -5.75 -7.91 11.04
CA ALA A 252 -4.82 -7.13 11.83
C ALA A 252 -4.12 -6.03 11.00
N VAL A 253 -3.69 -6.33 9.78
CA VAL A 253 -3.12 -5.32 8.86
C VAL A 253 -4.13 -4.23 8.53
N ILE A 254 -5.40 -4.58 8.27
CA ILE A 254 -6.46 -3.60 8.01
C ILE A 254 -6.70 -2.74 9.26
N LYS A 255 -6.76 -3.30 10.46
CA LYS A 255 -6.90 -2.56 11.73
C LYS A 255 -5.75 -1.59 11.94
N GLY A 256 -4.51 -2.04 11.72
CA GLY A 256 -3.32 -1.19 11.78
C GLY A 256 -3.38 -0.04 10.77
N SER A 257 -3.84 -0.31 9.55
CA SER A 257 -4.03 0.71 8.50
C SER A 257 -5.10 1.74 8.90
N VAL A 258 -6.22 1.30 9.49
CA VAL A 258 -7.26 2.21 10.01
C VAL A 258 -6.72 3.05 11.17
N SER A 259 -5.94 2.46 12.06
CA SER A 259 -5.31 3.16 13.19
C SER A 259 -4.30 4.21 12.73
N THR A 260 -3.58 3.94 11.63
CA THR A 260 -2.65 4.89 11.00
C THR A 260 -3.35 6.12 10.42
N ASN A 261 -4.57 5.97 9.92
CA ASN A 261 -5.32 7.05 9.26
C ASN A 261 -6.12 7.94 10.23
N LYS A 262 -6.04 7.68 11.54
CA LYS A 262 -6.67 8.49 12.60
C LYS A 262 -5.72 9.54 13.14
#